data_503038c38c9d042e0f3e8232115a064e
#
_entry.id   503038c38c9d042e0f3e8232115a064e
#
_cell.length_a   1.000
_cell.length_b   1.000
_cell.length_c   1.000
_cell.angle_alpha   90.00
_cell.angle_beta   90.00
_cell.angle_gamma   90.00
#
_symmetry.space_group_name_H-M   'P 1'
#
loop_
_entity.id
_entity.type
_entity.pdbx_description
1 polymer ?
#
loop_
_entity_poly.entity_id
_entity_poly.type
_entity_poly.pdbx_seq_one_letter_code
_entity_poly.pdbx_strand_id
1 'polypeptide(L)'
;LSANLRALAFHIRRAKEISNGGIIGVNIMCALTHYEEYVRCCIENGADLIISGAGLPTDLPKYTAGSSIKLAPIVSPPRTAKVLLKLWDNHYHRVPDLVVIEGPAAGGHLGYSAETVEETARRGYDDEIREILQIVHGYEEKYACTIPVVFAGGVYTHEDILHYLSLGCAGVQMATRFVVTEECDADPRYKQAYLNAKKEDITIMHSPVGMPLSLIHI
;
A
#
# COMPACT_ATOMS: atom_id res chain seq x y z
N LEU A 1 11.99 2.98 -19.95
CA LEU A 1 10.62 3.45 -19.66
C LEU A 1 9.57 2.80 -20.57
N SER A 2 9.67 2.96 -21.92
CA SER A 2 8.61 2.47 -22.83
C SER A 2 8.32 0.97 -22.75
N ALA A 3 9.32 0.13 -22.51
CA ALA A 3 9.11 -1.30 -22.29
C ALA A 3 8.30 -1.57 -21.01
N ASN A 4 8.63 -0.90 -19.93
CA ASN A 4 7.94 -1.03 -18.65
C ASN A 4 6.48 -0.56 -18.75
N LEU A 5 6.22 0.56 -19.42
CA LEU A 5 4.85 1.05 -19.61
C LEU A 5 4.03 0.10 -20.47
N ARG A 6 4.61 -0.51 -21.53
CA ARG A 6 3.93 -1.54 -22.32
C ARG A 6 3.59 -2.77 -21.49
N ALA A 7 4.53 -3.22 -20.63
CA ALA A 7 4.30 -4.34 -19.73
C ALA A 7 3.19 -4.03 -18.71
N LEU A 8 3.24 -2.85 -18.07
CA LEU A 8 2.20 -2.41 -17.15
C LEU A 8 0.82 -2.38 -17.82
N ALA A 9 0.72 -1.75 -18.99
CA ALA A 9 -0.51 -1.69 -19.78
C ALA A 9 -1.04 -3.08 -20.14
N PHE A 10 -0.15 -4.01 -20.54
CA PHE A 10 -0.51 -5.39 -20.82
C PHE A 10 -1.09 -6.08 -19.58
N HIS A 11 -0.42 -5.99 -18.44
CA HIS A 11 -0.85 -6.64 -17.19
C HIS A 11 -2.16 -6.06 -16.65
N ILE A 12 -2.37 -4.75 -16.75
CA ILE A 12 -3.65 -4.15 -16.33
C ILE A 12 -4.80 -4.70 -17.19
N ARG A 13 -4.67 -4.66 -18.51
CA ARG A 13 -5.70 -5.18 -19.41
C ARG A 13 -5.94 -6.68 -19.17
N ARG A 14 -4.87 -7.47 -19.02
CA ARG A 14 -4.97 -8.89 -18.73
C ARG A 14 -5.67 -9.16 -17.39
N ALA A 15 -5.37 -8.38 -16.36
CA ALA A 15 -6.05 -8.49 -15.05
C ALA A 15 -7.55 -8.14 -15.17
N LYS A 16 -7.90 -7.10 -15.92
CA LYS A 16 -9.29 -6.73 -16.19
C LYS A 16 -10.06 -7.85 -16.89
N GLU A 17 -9.46 -8.50 -17.89
CA GLU A 17 -10.05 -9.66 -18.59
C GLU A 17 -10.30 -10.83 -17.63
N ILE A 18 -9.28 -11.22 -16.85
CA ILE A 18 -9.34 -12.38 -15.95
C ILE A 18 -10.32 -12.15 -14.79
N SER A 19 -10.38 -10.92 -14.27
CA SER A 19 -11.19 -10.60 -13.11
C SER A 19 -12.70 -10.62 -13.39
N ASN A 20 -13.10 -10.69 -14.65
CA ASN A 20 -14.50 -10.70 -15.07
C ASN A 20 -15.34 -9.58 -14.38
N GLY A 21 -14.84 -8.35 -14.44
CA GLY A 21 -15.50 -7.18 -13.86
C GLY A 21 -15.06 -6.85 -12.42
N GLY A 22 -14.07 -7.55 -11.88
CA GLY A 22 -13.48 -7.23 -10.59
C GLY A 22 -12.71 -5.89 -10.62
N ILE A 23 -12.52 -5.32 -9.44
CA ILE A 23 -11.75 -4.08 -9.26
C ILE A 23 -10.26 -4.40 -9.37
N ILE A 24 -9.57 -3.70 -10.27
CA ILE A 24 -8.13 -3.83 -10.48
C ILE A 24 -7.42 -2.59 -9.94
N GLY A 25 -6.65 -2.80 -8.86
CA GLY A 25 -5.75 -1.80 -8.28
C GLY A 25 -4.31 -1.99 -8.73
N VAL A 26 -3.58 -0.90 -8.89
CA VAL A 26 -2.14 -0.92 -9.18
C VAL A 26 -1.39 -0.24 -8.05
N ASN A 27 -0.40 -0.94 -7.48
CA ASN A 27 0.49 -0.35 -6.47
C ASN A 27 1.71 0.28 -7.17
N ILE A 28 1.94 1.58 -6.93
CA ILE A 28 3.03 2.35 -7.52
C ILE A 28 3.84 3.05 -6.42
N MET A 29 5.14 2.78 -6.37
CA MET A 29 6.05 3.48 -5.45
C MET A 29 6.23 4.95 -5.88
N CYS A 30 6.05 5.89 -4.96
CA CYS A 30 6.31 7.32 -5.22
C CYS A 30 7.76 7.61 -5.59
N ALA A 31 8.70 6.83 -5.03
CA ALA A 31 10.14 7.00 -5.26
C ALA A 31 10.60 6.58 -6.66
N LEU A 32 9.73 6.04 -7.51
CA LEU A 32 10.09 5.66 -8.87
C LEU A 32 10.37 6.88 -9.73
N THR A 33 11.46 6.82 -10.49
CA THR A 33 11.67 7.72 -11.61
C THR A 33 10.51 7.57 -12.58
N HIS A 34 9.98 8.67 -13.11
CA HIS A 34 8.82 8.67 -14.01
C HIS A 34 7.49 8.20 -13.35
N TYR A 35 7.31 8.53 -12.07
CA TYR A 35 6.09 8.19 -11.34
C TYR A 35 4.81 8.64 -12.06
N GLU A 36 4.79 9.88 -12.58
CA GLU A 36 3.65 10.43 -13.30
C GLU A 36 3.27 9.60 -14.54
N GLU A 37 4.26 9.12 -15.29
CA GLU A 37 4.02 8.31 -16.50
C GLU A 37 3.39 6.96 -16.16
N TYR A 38 3.79 6.36 -15.03
CA TYR A 38 3.13 5.13 -14.55
C TYR A 38 1.69 5.38 -14.12
N VAL A 39 1.43 6.49 -13.42
CA VAL A 39 0.06 6.90 -13.04
C VAL A 39 -0.81 7.10 -14.29
N ARG A 40 -0.32 7.83 -15.29
CA ARG A 40 -1.03 8.03 -16.56
C ARG A 40 -1.31 6.71 -17.28
N CYS A 41 -0.31 5.83 -17.34
CA CYS A 41 -0.47 4.50 -17.94
C CYS A 41 -1.59 3.69 -17.25
N CYS A 42 -1.73 3.77 -15.94
CA CYS A 42 -2.81 3.11 -15.20
C CYS A 42 -4.18 3.66 -15.61
N ILE A 43 -4.33 4.97 -15.69
CA ILE A 43 -5.58 5.63 -16.11
C ILE A 43 -5.95 5.22 -17.53
N GLU A 44 -5.02 5.33 -18.47
CA GLU A 44 -5.23 5.03 -19.90
C GLU A 44 -5.58 3.55 -20.17
N ASN A 45 -5.17 2.64 -19.29
CA ASN A 45 -5.43 1.20 -19.45
C ASN A 45 -6.54 0.66 -18.53
N GLY A 46 -7.29 1.57 -17.87
CA GLY A 46 -8.52 1.22 -17.17
C GLY A 46 -8.32 0.59 -15.80
N ALA A 47 -7.22 0.88 -15.10
CA ALA A 47 -7.11 0.55 -13.68
C ALA A 47 -8.20 1.30 -12.90
N ASP A 48 -8.77 0.66 -11.89
CA ASP A 48 -9.84 1.23 -11.08
C ASP A 48 -9.29 2.01 -9.88
N LEU A 49 -8.10 1.61 -9.38
CA LEU A 49 -7.51 2.11 -8.15
C LEU A 49 -5.99 2.24 -8.31
N ILE A 50 -5.43 3.34 -7.79
CA ILE A 50 -3.99 3.45 -7.56
C ILE A 50 -3.72 3.43 -6.05
N ILE A 51 -2.92 2.45 -5.63
CA ILE A 51 -2.36 2.39 -4.29
C ILE A 51 -0.94 2.96 -4.38
N SER A 52 -0.56 3.89 -3.51
CA SER A 52 0.74 4.53 -3.64
C SER A 52 1.40 4.81 -2.29
N GLY A 53 2.66 4.42 -2.19
CA GLY A 53 3.51 4.53 -1.00
C GLY A 53 4.99 4.56 -1.36
N ALA A 54 5.85 4.11 -0.46
CA ALA A 54 7.30 4.29 -0.55
C ALA A 54 7.67 5.77 -0.76
N GLY A 55 7.23 6.59 0.19
CA GLY A 55 7.17 8.04 0.17
C GLY A 55 5.74 8.55 0.27
N LEU A 56 5.55 9.85 0.41
CA LEU A 56 4.23 10.46 0.46
C LEU A 56 3.77 10.85 -0.96
N PRO A 57 2.64 10.32 -1.46
CA PRO A 57 2.13 10.60 -2.80
C PRO A 57 1.45 11.98 -2.87
N THR A 58 2.23 13.04 -2.58
CA THR A 58 1.71 14.41 -2.44
C THR A 58 1.03 14.92 -3.69
N ASP A 59 1.55 14.59 -4.88
CA ASP A 59 1.06 15.07 -6.17
C ASP A 59 0.12 14.09 -6.90
N LEU A 60 -0.20 12.94 -6.29
CA LEU A 60 -1.07 11.94 -6.91
C LEU A 60 -2.43 12.53 -7.36
N PRO A 61 -3.13 13.37 -6.56
CA PRO A 61 -4.37 14.01 -7.01
C PRO A 61 -4.19 14.89 -8.25
N LYS A 62 -3.04 15.55 -8.39
CA LYS A 62 -2.71 16.36 -9.58
C LYS A 62 -2.59 15.50 -10.84
N TYR A 63 -1.88 14.38 -10.74
CA TYR A 63 -1.66 13.48 -11.89
C TYR A 63 -2.91 12.74 -12.32
N THR A 64 -3.89 12.61 -11.43
CA THR A 64 -5.17 11.91 -11.69
C THR A 64 -6.33 12.86 -11.91
N ALA A 65 -6.08 14.17 -11.98
CA ALA A 65 -7.14 15.16 -12.19
C ALA A 65 -7.94 14.89 -13.48
N GLY A 66 -9.26 14.95 -13.37
CA GLY A 66 -10.16 14.69 -14.50
C GLY A 66 -10.41 13.20 -14.79
N SER A 67 -9.79 12.27 -14.06
CA SER A 67 -10.07 10.83 -14.16
C SER A 67 -11.03 10.37 -13.04
N SER A 68 -11.64 9.21 -13.24
CA SER A 68 -12.50 8.55 -12.24
C SER A 68 -11.73 7.54 -11.36
N ILE A 69 -10.41 7.40 -11.57
CA ILE A 69 -9.60 6.43 -10.86
C ILE A 69 -9.59 6.73 -9.35
N LYS A 70 -9.70 5.68 -8.55
CA LYS A 70 -9.69 5.77 -7.09
C LYS A 70 -8.27 5.88 -6.55
N LEU A 71 -8.10 6.60 -5.44
CA LEU A 71 -6.79 6.88 -4.86
C LEU A 71 -6.68 6.32 -3.45
N ALA A 72 -5.65 5.50 -3.24
CA ALA A 72 -5.36 4.88 -1.96
C ALA A 72 -3.90 5.14 -1.54
N PRO A 73 -3.62 6.24 -0.83
CA PRO A 73 -2.28 6.45 -0.29
C PRO A 73 -1.97 5.43 0.82
N ILE A 74 -0.71 5.03 0.88
CA ILE A 74 -0.16 4.25 1.99
C ILE A 74 0.42 5.22 3.02
N VAL A 75 0.01 5.06 4.26
CA VAL A 75 0.52 5.81 5.40
C VAL A 75 1.03 4.84 6.46
N SER A 76 2.01 5.24 7.25
CA SER A 76 2.56 4.41 8.31
C SER A 76 2.35 5.04 9.68
N PRO A 77 3.19 5.97 10.21
CA PRO A 77 2.85 6.61 11.47
C PRO A 77 1.72 7.64 11.29
N PRO A 78 0.94 7.94 12.35
CA PRO A 78 -0.16 8.92 12.32
C PRO A 78 0.24 10.29 11.76
N ARG A 79 1.49 10.69 12.01
CA ARG A 79 2.04 11.95 11.47
C ARG A 79 1.98 12.00 9.94
N THR A 80 2.27 10.89 9.25
CA THR A 80 2.24 10.86 7.79
C THR A 80 0.82 10.96 7.25
N ALA A 81 -0.14 10.29 7.88
CA ALA A 81 -1.56 10.43 7.57
C ALA A 81 -2.02 11.90 7.71
N LYS A 82 -1.71 12.52 8.84
CA LYS A 82 -2.07 13.92 9.12
C LYS A 82 -1.49 14.89 8.10
N VAL A 83 -0.20 14.73 7.76
CA VAL A 83 0.48 15.60 6.79
C VAL A 83 -0.11 15.42 5.39
N LEU A 84 -0.27 14.18 4.95
CA LEU A 84 -0.75 13.89 3.60
C LEU A 84 -2.19 14.35 3.37
N LEU A 85 -3.11 14.01 4.28
CA LEU A 85 -4.52 14.40 4.18
C LEU A 85 -4.68 15.93 4.21
N LYS A 86 -3.94 16.62 5.10
CA LYS A 86 -3.92 18.07 5.13
C LYS A 86 -3.41 18.69 3.82
N LEU A 87 -2.39 18.07 3.23
CA LEU A 87 -1.82 18.56 1.97
C LEU A 87 -2.80 18.38 0.81
N TRP A 88 -3.42 17.20 0.70
CA TRP A 88 -4.42 16.94 -0.34
C TRP A 88 -5.64 17.86 -0.19
N ASP A 89 -6.12 18.05 1.04
CA ASP A 89 -7.22 18.97 1.34
C ASP A 89 -6.90 20.41 0.93
N ASN A 90 -5.74 20.93 1.35
CA ASN A 90 -5.39 22.33 1.11
C ASN A 90 -5.08 22.65 -0.35
N HIS A 91 -4.42 21.74 -1.06
CA HIS A 91 -3.92 22.00 -2.41
C HIS A 91 -4.85 21.51 -3.52
N TYR A 92 -5.62 20.46 -3.25
CA TYR A 92 -6.43 19.81 -4.29
C TYR A 92 -7.92 19.73 -3.93
N HIS A 93 -8.30 20.14 -2.71
CA HIS A 93 -9.67 19.96 -2.20
C HIS A 93 -10.17 18.54 -2.40
N ARG A 94 -9.30 17.56 -2.12
CA ARG A 94 -9.49 16.14 -2.34
C ARG A 94 -9.13 15.35 -1.10
N VAL A 95 -9.88 14.26 -0.85
CA VAL A 95 -9.56 13.22 0.12
C VAL A 95 -9.32 11.89 -0.60
N PRO A 96 -8.63 10.92 0.02
CA PRO A 96 -8.50 9.57 -0.52
C PRO A 96 -9.86 8.88 -0.68
N ASP A 97 -9.93 7.94 -1.62
CA ASP A 97 -11.07 7.02 -1.73
C ASP A 97 -10.91 5.81 -0.80
N LEU A 98 -9.69 5.53 -0.35
CA LEU A 98 -9.30 4.49 0.60
C LEU A 98 -7.95 4.87 1.19
N VAL A 99 -7.68 4.49 2.43
CA VAL A 99 -6.36 4.63 3.05
C VAL A 99 -5.80 3.26 3.39
N VAL A 100 -4.53 3.02 3.07
CA VAL A 100 -3.80 1.82 3.50
C VAL A 100 -2.88 2.22 4.64
N ILE A 101 -3.04 1.59 5.80
CA ILE A 101 -2.09 1.68 6.91
C ILE A 101 -1.05 0.57 6.74
N GLU A 102 0.22 0.94 6.63
CA GLU A 102 1.31 -0.02 6.59
C GLU A 102 1.96 -0.13 7.97
N GLY A 103 1.80 -1.28 8.59
CA GLY A 103 2.38 -1.58 9.90
C GLY A 103 3.88 -1.95 9.84
N PRO A 104 4.55 -2.02 11.01
CA PRO A 104 5.99 -2.26 11.10
C PRO A 104 6.42 -3.68 10.64
N ALA A 105 5.49 -4.62 10.56
CA ALA A 105 5.73 -5.97 10.07
C ALA A 105 5.48 -6.13 8.55
N ALA A 106 5.36 -5.04 7.82
CA ALA A 106 5.22 -5.09 6.37
C ALA A 106 6.54 -5.53 5.71
N GLY A 107 6.43 -6.20 4.58
CA GLY A 107 7.56 -6.49 3.69
C GLY A 107 7.74 -5.38 2.66
N GLY A 108 8.97 -5.24 2.16
CA GLY A 108 9.29 -4.20 1.19
C GLY A 108 9.76 -2.90 1.84
N HIS A 109 9.56 -1.78 1.15
CA HIS A 109 9.98 -0.45 1.64
C HIS A 109 9.11 0.01 2.79
N LEU A 110 9.72 0.34 3.92
CA LEU A 110 9.03 0.70 5.14
C LEU A 110 8.91 2.23 5.29
N GLY A 111 7.75 2.68 5.73
CA GLY A 111 7.51 4.08 6.09
C GLY A 111 8.07 4.51 7.45
N TYR A 112 8.90 3.68 8.08
CA TYR A 112 9.56 3.87 9.37
C TYR A 112 11.08 3.99 9.20
N SER A 113 11.77 4.60 10.16
CA SER A 113 13.22 4.44 10.25
C SER A 113 13.56 3.03 10.79
N ALA A 114 14.76 2.55 10.51
CA ALA A 114 15.19 1.23 10.99
C ALA A 114 15.11 1.12 12.52
N GLU A 115 15.47 2.20 13.24
CA GLU A 115 15.44 2.25 14.71
C GLU A 115 14.00 2.18 15.26
N THR A 116 13.04 2.80 14.56
CA THR A 116 11.65 2.87 15.02
C THR A 116 10.85 1.61 14.71
N VAL A 117 11.25 0.81 13.70
CA VAL A 117 10.55 -0.43 13.35
C VAL A 117 10.51 -1.41 14.52
N GLU A 118 11.67 -1.69 15.14
CA GLU A 118 11.75 -2.64 16.26
C GLU A 118 11.02 -2.13 17.50
N GLU A 119 11.13 -0.84 17.80
CA GLU A 119 10.43 -0.24 18.92
C GLU A 119 8.92 -0.33 18.75
N THR A 120 8.43 0.05 17.58
CA THR A 120 7.00 0.02 17.25
C THR A 120 6.46 -1.41 17.25
N ALA A 121 7.22 -2.36 16.70
CA ALA A 121 6.84 -3.78 16.72
C ALA A 121 6.75 -4.35 18.14
N ARG A 122 7.60 -3.89 19.07
CA ARG A 122 7.57 -4.31 20.49
C ARG A 122 6.41 -3.67 21.27
N ARG A 123 6.12 -2.40 21.02
CA ARG A 123 5.06 -1.63 21.72
C ARG A 123 3.67 -2.06 21.30
N GLY A 124 3.53 -2.63 20.11
CA GLY A 124 2.26 -2.82 19.44
C GLY A 124 1.87 -1.58 18.61
N TYR A 125 0.95 -1.78 17.67
CA TYR A 125 0.59 -0.77 16.68
C TYR A 125 -0.87 -0.31 16.76
N ASP A 126 -1.65 -0.88 17.65
CA ASP A 126 -3.08 -0.65 17.77
C ASP A 126 -3.45 0.80 18.05
N ASP A 127 -2.68 1.48 18.90
CA ASP A 127 -2.95 2.87 19.24
C ASP A 127 -2.68 3.80 18.05
N GLU A 128 -1.66 3.51 17.26
CA GLU A 128 -1.37 4.26 16.04
C GLU A 128 -2.47 4.04 14.99
N ILE A 129 -2.99 2.83 14.86
CA ILE A 129 -4.15 2.54 14.01
C ILE A 129 -5.36 3.37 14.43
N ARG A 130 -5.69 3.38 15.72
CA ARG A 130 -6.81 4.17 16.26
C ARG A 130 -6.63 5.66 15.99
N GLU A 131 -5.41 6.19 16.16
CA GLU A 131 -5.12 7.59 15.87
C GLU A 131 -5.30 7.91 14.39
N ILE A 132 -4.83 7.04 13.48
CA ILE A 132 -5.03 7.22 12.04
C ILE A 132 -6.51 7.17 11.67
N LEU A 133 -7.27 6.22 12.24
CA LEU A 133 -8.72 6.13 12.03
C LEU A 133 -9.42 7.42 12.48
N GLN A 134 -9.05 8.00 13.62
CA GLN A 134 -9.61 9.29 14.09
C GLN A 134 -9.27 10.44 13.13
N ILE A 135 -8.03 10.49 12.61
CA ILE A 135 -7.62 11.50 11.62
C ILE A 135 -8.48 11.37 10.37
N VAL A 136 -8.65 10.16 9.83
CA VAL A 136 -9.46 9.89 8.64
C VAL A 136 -10.92 10.27 8.87
N HIS A 137 -11.48 9.89 10.03
CA HIS A 137 -12.86 10.21 10.39
C HIS A 137 -13.14 11.73 10.39
N GLY A 138 -12.20 12.55 10.84
CA GLY A 138 -12.34 14.00 10.76
C GLY A 138 -12.46 14.53 9.31
N TYR A 139 -11.85 13.85 8.35
CA TYR A 139 -12.00 14.18 6.94
C TYR A 139 -13.28 13.61 6.32
N GLU A 140 -13.75 12.43 6.76
CA GLU A 140 -15.06 11.89 6.38
C GLU A 140 -16.20 12.86 6.75
N GLU A 141 -16.17 13.38 7.99
CA GLU A 141 -17.12 14.39 8.45
C GLU A 141 -17.03 15.66 7.62
N LYS A 142 -15.81 16.17 7.39
CA LYS A 142 -15.58 17.40 6.64
C LYS A 142 -16.10 17.32 5.20
N TYR A 143 -15.92 16.17 4.54
CA TYR A 143 -16.27 15.97 3.14
C TYR A 143 -17.60 15.24 2.92
N ALA A 144 -18.29 14.87 4.00
CA ALA A 144 -19.53 14.08 4.00
C ALA A 144 -19.41 12.82 3.13
N CYS A 145 -18.32 12.07 3.30
CA CYS A 145 -18.00 10.85 2.53
C CYS A 145 -17.50 9.75 3.46
N THR A 146 -17.38 8.54 2.94
CA THR A 146 -16.72 7.41 3.63
C THR A 146 -15.36 7.17 3.01
N ILE A 147 -14.34 6.99 3.85
CA ILE A 147 -12.96 6.68 3.47
C ILE A 147 -12.57 5.36 4.16
N PRO A 148 -12.78 4.21 3.52
CA PRO A 148 -12.39 2.93 4.10
C PRO A 148 -10.90 2.92 4.44
N VAL A 149 -10.56 2.35 5.58
CA VAL A 149 -9.16 2.18 6.00
C VAL A 149 -8.85 0.69 6.03
N VAL A 150 -7.79 0.25 5.36
CA VAL A 150 -7.32 -1.13 5.39
C VAL A 150 -5.94 -1.20 6.03
N PHE A 151 -5.68 -2.29 6.74
CA PHE A 151 -4.38 -2.52 7.37
C PHE A 151 -3.54 -3.50 6.55
N ALA A 152 -2.25 -3.20 6.39
CA ALA A 152 -1.25 -4.02 5.72
C ALA A 152 -0.03 -4.26 6.61
N GLY A 153 0.58 -5.41 6.48
CA GLY A 153 1.81 -5.77 7.19
C GLY A 153 1.60 -6.76 8.31
N GLY A 154 2.16 -7.97 8.17
CA GLY A 154 2.09 -9.03 9.17
C GLY A 154 0.73 -9.70 9.29
N VAL A 155 -0.22 -9.44 8.41
CA VAL A 155 -1.52 -10.12 8.39
C VAL A 155 -1.38 -11.47 7.71
N TYR A 156 -1.63 -12.52 8.44
CA TYR A 156 -1.39 -13.88 7.93
C TYR A 156 -2.52 -14.88 8.27
N THR A 157 -3.14 -14.78 9.44
CA THR A 157 -4.18 -15.68 9.94
C THR A 157 -5.57 -15.04 9.90
N HIS A 158 -6.58 -15.86 10.14
CA HIS A 158 -7.95 -15.39 10.32
C HIS A 158 -8.07 -14.48 11.56
N GLU A 159 -7.36 -14.83 12.63
CA GLU A 159 -7.32 -14.05 13.87
C GLU A 159 -6.73 -12.67 13.65
N ASP A 160 -5.66 -12.55 12.83
CA ASP A 160 -5.10 -11.24 12.45
C ASP A 160 -6.14 -10.39 11.73
N ILE A 161 -6.89 -10.98 10.80
CA ILE A 161 -7.95 -10.25 10.08
C ILE A 161 -9.01 -9.73 11.07
N LEU A 162 -9.51 -10.60 11.93
CA LEU A 162 -10.52 -10.22 12.93
C LEU A 162 -10.01 -9.16 13.89
N HIS A 163 -8.72 -9.22 14.27
CA HIS A 163 -8.10 -8.22 15.12
C HIS A 163 -8.19 -6.83 14.50
N TYR A 164 -7.73 -6.65 13.26
CA TYR A 164 -7.75 -5.34 12.61
C TYR A 164 -9.17 -4.84 12.29
N LEU A 165 -10.09 -5.74 11.95
CA LEU A 165 -11.50 -5.39 11.82
C LEU A 165 -12.08 -4.91 13.16
N SER A 166 -11.71 -5.53 14.28
CA SER A 166 -12.16 -5.12 15.61
C SER A 166 -11.64 -3.73 16.04
N LEU A 167 -10.51 -3.29 15.49
CA LEU A 167 -9.98 -1.95 15.71
C LEU A 167 -10.72 -0.87 14.91
N GLY A 168 -11.54 -1.26 13.93
CA GLY A 168 -12.30 -0.35 13.07
C GLY A 168 -11.79 -0.26 11.63
N CYS A 169 -10.78 -1.06 11.23
CA CYS A 169 -10.40 -1.16 9.83
C CYS A 169 -11.52 -1.80 9.00
N ALA A 170 -11.70 -1.33 7.77
CA ALA A 170 -12.68 -1.86 6.82
C ALA A 170 -12.22 -3.18 6.17
N GLY A 171 -10.94 -3.51 6.29
CA GLY A 171 -10.34 -4.70 5.70
C GLY A 171 -8.85 -4.79 5.94
N VAL A 172 -8.21 -5.75 5.27
CA VAL A 172 -6.75 -5.96 5.33
C VAL A 172 -6.17 -6.12 3.93
N GLN A 173 -4.89 -5.78 3.77
CA GLN A 173 -4.10 -6.05 2.58
C GLN A 173 -3.08 -7.13 2.90
N MET A 174 -3.06 -8.20 2.11
CA MET A 174 -2.18 -9.36 2.28
C MET A 174 -1.44 -9.63 0.98
N ALA A 175 -0.18 -10.03 1.08
CA ALA A 175 0.63 -10.39 -0.09
C ALA A 175 1.36 -11.74 0.11
N THR A 176 2.18 -11.86 1.16
CA THR A 176 3.08 -12.99 1.38
C THR A 176 2.38 -14.36 1.33
N ARG A 177 1.18 -14.45 1.91
CA ARG A 177 0.41 -15.69 1.92
C ARG A 177 0.00 -16.16 0.52
N PHE A 178 -0.22 -15.23 -0.40
CA PHE A 178 -0.60 -15.54 -1.77
C PHE A 178 0.58 -15.87 -2.69
N VAL A 179 1.82 -15.52 -2.31
CA VAL A 179 3.02 -15.84 -3.09
C VAL A 179 3.21 -17.35 -3.23
N VAL A 180 2.84 -18.13 -2.22
CA VAL A 180 3.07 -19.58 -2.18
C VAL A 180 1.88 -20.40 -2.71
N THR A 181 0.84 -19.74 -3.22
CA THR A 181 -0.33 -20.43 -3.80
C THR A 181 -0.03 -20.99 -5.20
N GLU A 182 -0.85 -21.90 -5.67
CA GLU A 182 -0.73 -22.48 -7.00
C GLU A 182 -0.98 -21.44 -8.11
N GLU A 183 -1.89 -20.51 -7.85
CA GLU A 183 -2.28 -19.43 -8.78
C GLU A 183 -1.18 -18.39 -9.01
N CYS A 184 -0.25 -18.24 -8.07
CA CYS A 184 0.90 -17.35 -8.26
C CYS A 184 1.83 -17.93 -9.30
N ASP A 185 2.15 -17.17 -10.34
CA ASP A 185 3.02 -17.58 -11.46
C ASP A 185 4.53 -17.40 -11.19
N ALA A 186 4.91 -17.09 -9.95
CA ALA A 186 6.30 -16.98 -9.55
C ALA A 186 7.06 -18.31 -9.69
N ASP A 187 8.35 -18.21 -10.00
CA ASP A 187 9.25 -19.39 -10.09
C ASP A 187 9.12 -20.27 -8.84
N PRO A 188 9.03 -21.61 -8.98
CA PRO A 188 8.92 -22.51 -7.82
C PRO A 188 10.02 -22.33 -6.77
N ARG A 189 11.25 -21.98 -7.18
CA ARG A 189 12.36 -21.70 -6.26
C ARG A 189 12.09 -20.45 -5.41
N TYR A 190 11.44 -19.45 -5.99
CA TYR A 190 11.03 -18.25 -5.26
C TYR A 190 9.98 -18.59 -4.19
N LYS A 191 8.95 -19.38 -4.56
CA LYS A 191 7.95 -19.87 -3.60
C LYS A 191 8.60 -20.72 -2.50
N GLN A 192 9.53 -21.58 -2.84
CA GLN A 192 10.24 -22.44 -1.89
C GLN A 192 11.06 -21.61 -0.89
N ALA A 193 11.64 -20.48 -1.32
CA ALA A 193 12.34 -19.57 -0.42
C ALA A 193 11.42 -19.03 0.68
N TYR A 194 10.17 -18.67 0.33
CA TYR A 194 9.17 -18.25 1.32
C TYR A 194 8.77 -19.37 2.29
N LEU A 195 8.61 -20.60 1.77
CA LEU A 195 8.24 -21.76 2.61
C LEU A 195 9.35 -22.16 3.58
N ASN A 196 10.60 -21.98 3.20
CA ASN A 196 11.76 -22.31 4.02
C ASN A 196 12.14 -21.21 5.00
N ALA A 197 11.71 -19.95 4.73
CA ALA A 197 12.08 -18.80 5.54
C ALA A 197 11.55 -18.88 6.96
N LYS A 198 12.37 -18.49 7.91
CA LYS A 198 12.05 -18.33 9.31
C LYS A 198 12.08 -16.86 9.71
N LYS A 199 11.56 -16.54 10.87
CA LYS A 199 11.55 -15.17 11.38
C LYS A 199 12.95 -14.53 11.41
N GLU A 200 13.97 -15.34 11.73
CA GLU A 200 15.37 -14.94 11.82
C GLU A 200 15.98 -14.58 10.45
N ASP A 201 15.37 -15.06 9.36
CA ASP A 201 15.80 -14.76 7.99
C ASP A 201 15.26 -13.41 7.48
N ILE A 202 14.39 -12.74 8.25
CA ILE A 202 13.88 -11.42 7.90
C ILE A 202 14.88 -10.37 8.35
N THR A 203 15.39 -9.59 7.42
CA THR A 203 16.35 -8.52 7.69
C THR A 203 15.84 -7.18 7.18
N ILE A 204 16.31 -6.11 7.84
CA ILE A 204 16.05 -4.74 7.39
C ILE A 204 17.36 -4.20 6.82
N MET A 205 17.32 -3.76 5.58
CA MET A 205 18.46 -3.16 4.90
C MET A 205 18.08 -1.79 4.33
N HIS A 206 19.06 -1.01 3.91
CA HIS A 206 18.83 0.21 3.16
C HIS A 206 18.73 -0.11 1.66
N SER A 207 17.61 0.27 1.06
CA SER A 207 17.40 0.12 -0.38
C SER A 207 18.18 1.17 -1.18
N PRO A 208 18.41 0.95 -2.49
CA PRO A 208 19.05 1.94 -3.36
C PRO A 208 18.33 3.29 -3.42
N VAL A 209 17.04 3.36 -3.07
CA VAL A 209 16.28 4.62 -2.99
C VAL A 209 16.36 5.28 -1.61
N GLY A 210 17.23 4.77 -0.71
CA GLY A 210 17.51 5.38 0.59
C GLY A 210 16.48 5.10 1.68
N MET A 211 15.53 4.17 1.45
CA MET A 211 14.52 3.80 2.42
C MET A 211 14.86 2.45 3.10
N PRO A 212 14.47 2.25 4.36
CA PRO A 212 14.53 0.92 4.98
C PRO A 212 13.68 -0.07 4.18
N LEU A 213 14.21 -1.26 3.96
CA LEU A 213 13.62 -2.34 3.19
C LEU A 213 13.65 -3.62 3.99
N SER A 214 12.47 -4.16 4.33
CA SER A 214 12.34 -5.47 4.97
C SER A 214 12.23 -6.55 3.91
N LEU A 215 13.07 -7.55 3.99
CA LEU A 215 13.09 -8.69 3.06
C LEU A 215 13.59 -9.98 3.72
N ILE A 216 13.31 -11.11 3.07
CA ILE A 216 13.87 -12.40 3.43
C ILE A 216 15.29 -12.46 2.89
N HIS A 217 16.25 -12.64 3.80
CA HIS A 217 17.65 -12.85 3.43
C HIS A 217 17.84 -14.30 2.98
N ILE A 218 18.13 -14.45 1.70
CA ILE A 218 18.36 -15.76 1.08
C ILE A 218 19.84 -15.96 0.84
#